data_f0d8c55997bf667412536720d1426cab
#
_entry.id   f0d8c55997bf667412536720d1426cab
#
_cell.length_a   1.000
_cell.length_b   1.000
_cell.length_c   1.000
_cell.angle_alpha   90.00
_cell.angle_beta   90.00
_cell.angle_gamma   90.00
#
_symmetry.space_group_name_H-M   'P 1'
#
loop_
_entity.id
_entity.type
_entity.pdbx_description
1 polymer ?
#
loop_
_entity_poly.entity_id
_entity_poly.type
_entity_poly.pdbx_seq_one_letter_code
_entity_poly.pdbx_strand_id
1 'polypeptide(L)'
;VIVPSTGKDNWDNVIACYSKDNNSYYALGIHPWFIDDHQMIDLYSLEVLIEEKKPVAIGECGLDYVKVKDRNKQRFFFDEQVALATRFDLPLIIHSVQATEDVTDLLKSYSKSRGVIHAYSGSLQQAENLMKINFSFGFGNTLVNPHAYKLHDIVKFLPIESIVIETDDHKNSDELIQVAERVARIKKIPVEQVIEQCDQNTLNLFNLS
;
A
#
# COMPACT_ATOMS: atom_id res chain seq x y z
N VAL A 1 -12.57 4.84 -2.04
CA VAL A 1 -11.94 3.91 -1.08
C VAL A 1 -11.39 2.71 -1.83
N ILE A 2 -10.19 2.19 -1.44
CA ILE A 2 -9.63 0.95 -1.98
C ILE A 2 -9.51 -0.04 -0.85
N VAL A 3 -10.10 -1.24 -1.02
CA VAL A 3 -10.10 -2.32 -0.03
C VAL A 3 -9.15 -3.42 -0.51
N PRO A 4 -7.99 -3.63 0.13
CA PRO A 4 -7.10 -4.71 -0.23
C PRO A 4 -7.55 -6.03 0.39
N SER A 5 -7.26 -7.14 -0.30
CA SER A 5 -7.42 -8.48 0.24
C SER A 5 -6.18 -8.92 1.04
N THR A 6 -6.37 -9.92 1.89
CA THR A 6 -5.27 -10.52 2.66
C THR A 6 -4.90 -11.92 2.19
N GLY A 7 -5.75 -12.56 1.38
CA GLY A 7 -5.50 -13.90 0.85
C GLY A 7 -6.74 -14.50 0.21
N LYS A 8 -6.60 -15.73 -0.26
CA LYS A 8 -7.63 -16.47 -1.00
C LYS A 8 -8.98 -16.52 -0.28
N ASP A 9 -8.95 -16.65 1.03
CA ASP A 9 -10.17 -16.83 1.85
C ASP A 9 -11.07 -15.59 1.86
N ASN A 10 -10.54 -14.41 1.51
CA ASN A 10 -11.33 -13.19 1.49
C ASN A 10 -11.43 -12.49 0.12
N TRP A 11 -10.89 -13.06 -0.97
CA TRP A 11 -10.97 -12.46 -2.29
C TRP A 11 -12.41 -12.17 -2.73
N ASP A 12 -13.31 -13.15 -2.59
CA ASP A 12 -14.71 -12.97 -2.98
C ASP A 12 -15.41 -11.88 -2.16
N ASN A 13 -15.14 -11.80 -0.87
CA ASN A 13 -15.69 -10.78 0.00
C ASN A 13 -15.21 -9.37 -0.39
N VAL A 14 -13.93 -9.25 -0.73
CA VAL A 14 -13.33 -7.97 -1.13
C VAL A 14 -13.84 -7.55 -2.52
N ILE A 15 -13.98 -8.48 -3.46
CA ILE A 15 -14.60 -8.22 -4.77
C ILE A 15 -16.04 -7.73 -4.60
N ALA A 16 -16.80 -8.31 -3.66
CA ALA A 16 -18.18 -7.90 -3.38
C ALA A 16 -18.28 -6.47 -2.80
N CYS A 17 -17.19 -5.89 -2.27
CA CYS A 17 -17.15 -4.51 -1.80
C CYS A 17 -17.11 -3.49 -2.95
N TYR A 18 -16.89 -3.91 -4.20
CA TYR A 18 -16.84 -3.01 -5.34
C TYR A 18 -18.17 -2.31 -5.57
N SER A 19 -18.13 -0.99 -5.65
CA SER A 19 -19.26 -0.16 -6.05
C SER A 19 -18.74 1.12 -6.70
N LYS A 20 -18.95 1.24 -8.00
CA LYS A 20 -18.57 2.44 -8.75
C LYS A 20 -19.31 3.69 -8.25
N ASP A 21 -20.57 3.54 -7.89
CA ASP A 21 -21.42 4.67 -7.45
C ASP A 21 -20.95 5.24 -6.10
N ASN A 22 -20.27 4.43 -5.29
CA ASN A 22 -19.72 4.84 -3.99
C ASN A 22 -18.21 5.05 -4.03
N ASN A 23 -17.58 5.09 -5.20
CA ASN A 23 -16.11 5.18 -5.36
C ASN A 23 -15.38 4.13 -4.50
N SER A 24 -15.92 2.90 -4.46
CA SER A 24 -15.34 1.78 -3.74
C SER A 24 -14.71 0.81 -4.73
N TYR A 25 -13.43 0.54 -4.55
CA TYR A 25 -12.58 -0.29 -5.40
C TYR A 25 -11.91 -1.37 -4.54
N TYR A 26 -11.28 -2.35 -5.19
CA TYR A 26 -10.58 -3.41 -4.48
C TYR A 26 -9.21 -3.72 -5.08
N ALA A 27 -8.35 -4.27 -4.24
CA ALA A 27 -7.07 -4.85 -4.63
C ALA A 27 -7.04 -6.32 -4.23
N LEU A 28 -6.38 -7.16 -5.04
CA LEU A 28 -6.24 -8.59 -4.78
C LEU A 28 -4.78 -8.94 -4.54
N GLY A 29 -4.52 -9.69 -3.48
CA GLY A 29 -3.18 -10.10 -3.10
C GLY A 29 -3.17 -11.18 -2.03
N ILE A 30 -1.97 -11.54 -1.62
CA ILE A 30 -1.68 -12.47 -0.52
C ILE A 30 -0.73 -11.77 0.44
N HIS A 31 -1.27 -11.41 1.59
CA HIS A 31 -0.55 -10.69 2.65
C HIS A 31 0.49 -11.60 3.32
N PRO A 32 1.68 -11.10 3.70
CA PRO A 32 2.74 -11.91 4.29
C PRO A 32 2.34 -12.68 5.55
N TRP A 33 1.38 -12.19 6.32
CA TRP A 33 0.93 -12.88 7.53
C TRP A 33 0.25 -14.22 7.28
N PHE A 34 -0.32 -14.42 6.11
CA PHE A 34 -1.14 -15.59 5.76
C PHE A 34 -0.45 -16.51 4.76
N ILE A 35 0.81 -16.28 4.42
CA ILE A 35 1.52 -17.09 3.41
C ILE A 35 1.65 -18.57 3.80
N ASP A 36 1.62 -18.90 5.09
CA ASP A 36 1.71 -20.29 5.54
C ASP A 36 0.48 -21.11 5.14
N ASP A 37 -0.67 -20.46 4.99
CA ASP A 37 -1.94 -21.04 4.54
C ASP A 37 -2.03 -21.14 3.01
N HIS A 38 -1.03 -20.62 2.26
CA HIS A 38 -1.04 -20.56 0.81
C HIS A 38 0.03 -21.43 0.16
N GLN A 39 -0.27 -21.87 -1.05
CA GLN A 39 0.60 -22.67 -1.93
C GLN A 39 0.81 -21.96 -3.28
N MET A 40 1.78 -22.44 -4.08
CA MET A 40 2.04 -21.89 -5.42
C MET A 40 0.80 -21.85 -6.32
N ILE A 41 -0.10 -22.82 -6.18
CA ILE A 41 -1.35 -22.86 -6.96
C ILE A 41 -2.26 -21.66 -6.65
N ASP A 42 -2.15 -21.04 -5.47
CA ASP A 42 -2.94 -19.88 -5.12
C ASP A 42 -2.44 -18.61 -5.83
N LEU A 43 -1.14 -18.53 -6.16
CA LEU A 43 -0.62 -17.49 -7.04
C LEU A 43 -1.18 -17.60 -8.46
N TYR A 44 -1.31 -18.82 -8.98
CA TYR A 44 -1.99 -19.03 -10.26
C TYR A 44 -3.48 -18.65 -10.18
N SER A 45 -4.15 -18.99 -9.09
CA SER A 45 -5.55 -18.58 -8.87
C SER A 45 -5.69 -17.06 -8.78
N LEU A 46 -4.74 -16.39 -8.14
CA LEU A 46 -4.67 -14.92 -8.09
C LEU A 46 -4.52 -14.31 -9.49
N GLU A 47 -3.62 -14.88 -10.31
CA GLU A 47 -3.43 -14.45 -11.68
C GLU A 47 -4.72 -14.52 -12.51
N VAL A 48 -5.44 -15.65 -12.44
CA VAL A 48 -6.73 -15.85 -13.12
C VAL A 48 -7.75 -14.80 -12.65
N LEU A 49 -7.84 -14.57 -11.33
CA LEU A 49 -8.76 -13.56 -10.79
C LEU A 49 -8.40 -12.13 -11.22
N ILE A 50 -7.12 -11.79 -11.30
CA ILE A 50 -6.68 -10.47 -11.78
C ILE A 50 -7.15 -10.27 -13.23
N GLU A 51 -6.97 -11.27 -14.08
CA GLU A 51 -7.39 -11.20 -15.48
C GLU A 51 -8.91 -11.08 -15.65
N GLU A 52 -9.69 -11.84 -14.86
CA GLU A 52 -11.15 -11.87 -14.94
C GLU A 52 -11.82 -10.66 -14.26
N LYS A 53 -11.35 -10.30 -13.07
CA LYS A 53 -12.01 -9.32 -12.19
C LYS A 53 -11.46 -7.92 -12.28
N LYS A 54 -10.23 -7.76 -12.83
CA LYS A 54 -9.58 -6.47 -13.09
C LYS A 54 -9.54 -5.56 -11.85
N PRO A 55 -8.88 -5.98 -10.75
CA PRO A 55 -8.69 -5.14 -9.58
C PRO A 55 -7.91 -3.86 -9.95
N VAL A 56 -8.02 -2.83 -9.13
CA VAL A 56 -7.28 -1.57 -9.35
C VAL A 56 -5.83 -1.65 -8.91
N ALA A 57 -5.44 -2.67 -8.13
CA ALA A 57 -4.09 -2.89 -7.62
C ALA A 57 -3.86 -4.37 -7.27
N ILE A 58 -2.59 -4.75 -7.11
CA ILE A 58 -2.21 -5.97 -6.41
C ILE A 58 -1.82 -5.62 -4.98
N GLY A 59 -2.47 -6.28 -4.03
CA GLY A 59 -2.27 -6.05 -2.60
C GLY A 59 -3.47 -6.55 -1.74
N GLU A 60 -3.22 -6.64 -0.45
CA GLU A 60 -1.98 -6.29 0.21
C GLU A 60 -0.96 -7.43 0.04
N CYS A 61 0.27 -7.10 -0.27
CA CYS A 61 1.39 -8.04 -0.43
C CYS A 61 2.64 -7.46 0.25
N GLY A 62 3.72 -8.20 0.36
CA GLY A 62 4.94 -7.64 0.92
C GLY A 62 5.68 -8.55 1.90
N LEU A 63 6.39 -7.93 2.86
CA LEU A 63 7.27 -8.63 3.81
C LEU A 63 7.04 -8.15 5.25
N ASP A 64 6.97 -9.10 6.20
CA ASP A 64 6.93 -8.84 7.64
C ASP A 64 7.94 -9.74 8.36
N TYR A 65 9.04 -9.16 8.82
CA TYR A 65 10.09 -9.89 9.50
C TYR A 65 9.92 -9.98 11.02
N VAL A 66 8.83 -9.46 11.54
CA VAL A 66 8.47 -9.57 12.96
C VAL A 66 7.51 -10.72 13.18
N LYS A 67 6.44 -10.79 12.39
CA LYS A 67 5.34 -11.70 12.63
C LYS A 67 5.52 -13.07 11.97
N VAL A 68 6.20 -13.13 10.84
CA VAL A 68 6.38 -14.35 10.05
C VAL A 68 7.84 -14.76 9.96
N LYS A 69 8.12 -16.04 10.23
CA LYS A 69 9.51 -16.56 10.34
C LYS A 69 10.09 -16.99 9.00
N ASP A 70 9.30 -17.56 8.11
CA ASP A 70 9.77 -18.03 6.82
C ASP A 70 9.94 -16.88 5.82
N ARG A 71 11.11 -16.23 5.92
CA ARG A 71 11.48 -15.11 5.04
C ARG A 71 11.60 -15.52 3.56
N ASN A 72 12.00 -16.76 3.29
CA ASN A 72 12.17 -17.23 1.92
C ASN A 72 10.81 -17.39 1.25
N LYS A 73 9.83 -17.97 1.94
CA LYS A 73 8.47 -18.09 1.44
C LYS A 73 7.81 -16.73 1.25
N GLN A 74 7.96 -15.80 2.22
CA GLN A 74 7.48 -14.42 2.05
C GLN A 74 8.06 -13.77 0.80
N ARG A 75 9.39 -13.83 0.65
CA ARG A 75 10.09 -13.22 -0.47
C ARG A 75 9.64 -13.80 -1.81
N PHE A 76 9.47 -15.12 -1.87
CA PHE A 76 8.95 -15.79 -3.08
C PHE A 76 7.54 -15.31 -3.43
N PHE A 77 6.61 -15.31 -2.47
CA PHE A 77 5.24 -14.84 -2.71
C PHE A 77 5.17 -13.36 -3.07
N PHE A 78 6.04 -12.54 -2.48
CA PHE A 78 6.10 -11.12 -2.81
C PHE A 78 6.66 -10.90 -4.22
N ASP A 79 7.75 -11.58 -4.58
CA ASP A 79 8.37 -11.50 -5.92
C ASP A 79 7.39 -11.86 -7.02
N GLU A 80 6.67 -12.98 -6.87
CA GLU A 80 5.63 -13.40 -7.82
C GLU A 80 4.50 -12.35 -7.96
N GLN A 81 4.07 -11.74 -6.87
CA GLN A 81 3.04 -10.69 -6.91
C GLN A 81 3.54 -9.40 -7.56
N VAL A 82 4.81 -9.03 -7.38
CA VAL A 82 5.43 -7.90 -8.09
C VAL A 82 5.55 -8.21 -9.59
N ALA A 83 5.87 -9.45 -9.96
CA ALA A 83 5.88 -9.90 -11.34
C ALA A 83 4.49 -9.80 -11.99
N LEU A 84 3.43 -10.24 -11.28
CA LEU A 84 2.04 -10.09 -11.72
C LEU A 84 1.67 -8.61 -11.89
N ALA A 85 1.98 -7.75 -10.91
CA ALA A 85 1.72 -6.31 -10.99
C ALA A 85 2.38 -5.67 -12.23
N THR A 86 3.62 -6.04 -12.48
CA THR A 86 4.36 -5.56 -13.67
C THR A 86 3.73 -6.02 -14.97
N ARG A 87 3.30 -7.29 -15.04
CA ARG A 87 2.70 -7.88 -16.24
C ARG A 87 1.32 -7.30 -16.57
N PHE A 88 0.50 -7.04 -15.55
CA PHE A 88 -0.84 -6.48 -15.72
C PHE A 88 -0.88 -4.95 -15.66
N ASP A 89 0.28 -4.31 -15.52
CA ASP A 89 0.44 -2.85 -15.35
C ASP A 89 -0.41 -2.28 -14.19
N LEU A 90 -0.44 -3.00 -13.07
CA LEU A 90 -1.15 -2.63 -11.86
C LEU A 90 -0.19 -2.06 -10.81
N PRO A 91 -0.62 -1.06 -10.02
CA PRO A 91 0.14 -0.62 -8.86
C PRO A 91 0.08 -1.65 -7.74
N LEU A 92 1.02 -1.53 -6.79
CA LEU A 92 1.15 -2.38 -5.61
C LEU A 92 0.69 -1.66 -4.35
N ILE A 93 0.02 -2.36 -3.44
CA ILE A 93 -0.18 -1.96 -2.05
C ILE A 93 0.70 -2.87 -1.18
N ILE A 94 1.74 -2.29 -0.58
CA ILE A 94 2.83 -3.07 0.01
C ILE A 94 2.89 -2.92 1.53
N HIS A 95 2.82 -4.05 2.21
CA HIS A 95 3.15 -4.22 3.62
C HIS A 95 4.67 -4.34 3.81
N SER A 96 5.23 -3.57 4.73
CA SER A 96 6.67 -3.59 4.98
C SER A 96 7.00 -3.36 6.45
N VAL A 97 7.23 -4.44 7.21
CA VAL A 97 7.58 -4.36 8.62
C VAL A 97 8.96 -4.95 8.86
N GLN A 98 9.92 -4.09 9.27
CA GLN A 98 11.35 -4.41 9.43
C GLN A 98 11.98 -5.06 8.18
N ALA A 99 11.44 -4.79 7.00
CA ALA A 99 11.80 -5.41 5.73
C ALA A 99 12.00 -4.41 4.58
N THR A 100 11.99 -3.11 4.86
CA THR A 100 11.98 -2.06 3.84
C THR A 100 13.16 -2.12 2.87
N GLU A 101 14.33 -2.57 3.32
CA GLU A 101 15.50 -2.72 2.44
C GLU A 101 15.28 -3.85 1.44
N ASP A 102 14.87 -5.02 1.90
CA ASP A 102 14.59 -6.18 1.05
C ASP A 102 13.43 -5.91 0.08
N VAL A 103 12.39 -5.20 0.53
CA VAL A 103 11.30 -4.69 -0.32
C VAL A 103 11.87 -3.79 -1.42
N THR A 104 12.66 -2.78 -1.03
CA THR A 104 13.26 -1.83 -1.98
C THR A 104 14.16 -2.52 -3.00
N ASP A 105 14.99 -3.46 -2.57
CA ASP A 105 15.93 -4.16 -3.45
C ASP A 105 15.21 -5.09 -4.43
N LEU A 106 14.13 -5.74 -4.00
CA LEU A 106 13.30 -6.54 -4.89
C LEU A 106 12.62 -5.63 -5.94
N LEU A 107 12.01 -4.53 -5.52
CA LEU A 107 11.32 -3.60 -6.41
C LEU A 107 12.24 -2.97 -7.47
N LYS A 108 13.50 -2.72 -7.16
CA LYS A 108 14.50 -2.24 -8.14
C LYS A 108 14.71 -3.18 -9.31
N SER A 109 14.44 -4.48 -9.14
CA SER A 109 14.53 -5.47 -10.21
C SER A 109 13.38 -5.35 -11.24
N TYR A 110 12.34 -4.59 -10.91
CA TYR A 110 11.15 -4.36 -11.72
C TYR A 110 11.00 -2.89 -12.08
N SER A 111 11.64 -2.46 -13.16
CA SER A 111 11.75 -1.03 -13.53
C SER A 111 10.42 -0.31 -13.80
N LYS A 112 9.33 -1.05 -13.99
CA LYS A 112 7.98 -0.52 -14.20
C LYS A 112 7.10 -0.64 -12.97
N SER A 113 7.61 -1.22 -11.86
CA SER A 113 6.83 -1.32 -10.63
C SER A 113 6.53 0.07 -10.07
N ARG A 114 5.32 0.25 -9.59
CA ARG A 114 4.84 1.43 -8.89
C ARG A 114 3.86 1.03 -7.80
N GLY A 115 3.65 1.87 -6.83
CA GLY A 115 2.71 1.53 -5.77
C GLY A 115 2.85 2.43 -4.55
N VAL A 116 2.28 1.97 -3.46
CA VAL A 116 2.33 2.59 -2.14
C VAL A 116 2.91 1.64 -1.10
N ILE A 117 3.79 2.13 -0.27
CA ILE A 117 4.15 1.44 0.97
C ILE A 117 3.12 1.83 2.01
N HIS A 118 2.22 0.91 2.33
CA HIS A 118 1.18 1.08 3.33
C HIS A 118 1.78 1.23 4.73
N ALA A 119 1.15 2.04 5.59
CA ALA A 119 1.53 2.30 6.98
C ALA A 119 3.05 2.55 7.15
N TYR A 120 3.62 3.40 6.30
CA TYR A 120 5.07 3.59 6.23
C TYR A 120 5.67 3.95 7.58
N SER A 121 6.63 3.14 8.03
CA SER A 121 7.33 3.30 9.32
C SER A 121 8.86 3.20 9.20
N GLY A 122 9.40 3.16 7.99
CA GLY A 122 10.81 3.10 7.68
C GLY A 122 11.63 4.31 8.12
N SER A 123 12.87 4.41 7.69
CA SER A 123 13.74 5.58 7.91
C SER A 123 13.60 6.60 6.77
N LEU A 124 14.12 7.81 6.99
CA LEU A 124 14.19 8.84 5.96
C LEU A 124 15.00 8.36 4.75
N GLN A 125 16.14 7.72 4.98
CA GLN A 125 16.98 7.18 3.91
C GLN A 125 16.27 6.10 3.09
N GLN A 126 15.47 5.26 3.73
CA GLN A 126 14.65 4.26 3.05
C GLN A 126 13.54 4.93 2.23
N ALA A 127 12.93 6.00 2.74
CA ALA A 127 11.95 6.79 1.99
C ALA A 127 12.58 7.42 0.73
N GLU A 128 13.79 8.01 0.84
CA GLU A 128 14.53 8.54 -0.31
C GLU A 128 14.78 7.48 -1.38
N ASN A 129 15.15 6.26 -0.97
CA ASN A 129 15.41 5.17 -1.90
C ASN A 129 14.15 4.69 -2.62
N LEU A 130 13.02 4.61 -1.92
CA LEU A 130 11.71 4.26 -2.49
C LEU A 130 11.19 5.34 -3.44
N MET A 131 11.37 6.62 -3.11
CA MET A 131 11.02 7.73 -4.01
C MET A 131 11.76 7.66 -5.36
N LYS A 132 13.05 7.25 -5.36
CA LYS A 132 13.85 7.11 -6.59
C LYS A 132 13.29 6.06 -7.55
N ILE A 133 12.45 5.15 -7.05
CA ILE A 133 11.80 4.10 -7.83
C ILE A 133 10.28 4.30 -7.91
N ASN A 134 9.80 5.54 -7.72
CA ASN A 134 8.42 5.98 -7.90
C ASN A 134 7.39 5.32 -6.96
N PHE A 135 7.76 5.06 -5.70
CA PHE A 135 6.80 4.60 -4.70
C PHE A 135 6.27 5.75 -3.85
N SER A 136 4.97 5.70 -3.57
CA SER A 136 4.25 6.59 -2.66
C SER A 136 4.23 6.01 -1.24
N PHE A 137 3.78 6.83 -0.27
CA PHE A 137 3.81 6.51 1.15
C PHE A 137 2.43 6.68 1.76
N GLY A 138 1.91 5.60 2.35
CA GLY A 138 0.66 5.59 3.10
C GLY A 138 0.90 6.02 4.54
N PHE A 139 0.08 6.93 5.04
CA PHE A 139 0.08 7.35 6.43
C PHE A 139 -1.32 7.25 7.02
N GLY A 140 -1.42 6.54 8.13
CA GLY A 140 -2.65 6.34 8.89
C GLY A 140 -2.56 6.93 10.30
N ASN A 141 -3.39 6.38 11.19
CA ASN A 141 -3.61 6.87 12.54
C ASN A 141 -2.34 6.96 13.41
N THR A 142 -1.31 6.14 13.15
CA THR A 142 -0.02 6.24 13.84
C THR A 142 0.63 7.62 13.71
N LEU A 143 0.37 8.34 12.61
CA LEU A 143 0.88 9.70 12.38
C LEU A 143 0.24 10.72 13.33
N VAL A 144 -1.00 10.49 13.78
CA VAL A 144 -1.74 11.40 14.68
C VAL A 144 -1.10 11.46 16.06
N ASN A 145 -0.37 10.43 16.49
CA ASN A 145 0.34 10.42 17.75
C ASN A 145 1.35 11.60 17.81
N PRO A 146 1.24 12.52 18.80
CA PRO A 146 2.14 13.67 18.92
C PRO A 146 3.59 13.30 19.17
N HIS A 147 3.86 12.08 19.63
CA HIS A 147 5.21 11.57 19.91
C HIS A 147 5.80 10.76 18.75
N ALA A 148 5.12 10.66 17.61
CA ALA A 148 5.64 9.99 16.41
C ALA A 148 6.66 10.84 15.65
N TYR A 149 7.65 11.39 16.35
CA TYR A 149 8.63 12.36 15.81
C TYR A 149 9.29 11.89 14.53
N LYS A 150 9.69 10.61 14.47
CA LYS A 150 10.29 10.03 13.27
C LYS A 150 9.35 10.13 12.06
N LEU A 151 8.07 9.80 12.21
CA LEU A 151 7.10 9.89 11.12
C LEU A 151 6.84 11.34 10.74
N HIS A 152 6.81 12.25 11.72
CA HIS A 152 6.64 13.68 11.46
C HIS A 152 7.80 14.24 10.62
N ASP A 153 9.05 13.84 10.90
CA ASP A 153 10.21 14.26 10.11
C ASP A 153 10.15 13.69 8.70
N ILE A 154 9.71 12.43 8.54
CA ILE A 154 9.53 11.82 7.22
C ILE A 154 8.44 12.56 6.42
N VAL A 155 7.27 12.78 7.00
CA VAL A 155 6.20 13.55 6.34
C VAL A 155 6.66 14.95 5.97
N LYS A 156 7.41 15.62 6.84
CA LYS A 156 7.99 16.96 6.56
C LYS A 156 8.91 16.95 5.35
N PHE A 157 9.70 15.89 5.19
CA PHE A 157 10.66 15.72 4.10
C PHE A 157 9.99 15.36 2.77
N LEU A 158 9.05 14.42 2.76
CA LEU A 158 8.41 13.90 1.55
C LEU A 158 7.67 15.02 0.77
N PRO A 159 7.71 15.07 -0.57
CA PRO A 159 6.80 15.92 -1.33
C PRO A 159 5.35 15.47 -1.08
N ILE A 160 4.42 16.42 -1.04
CA ILE A 160 3.00 16.12 -0.78
C ILE A 160 2.41 15.21 -1.87
N GLU A 161 2.92 15.27 -3.07
CA GLU A 161 2.54 14.46 -4.23
C GLU A 161 2.86 12.97 -4.07
N SER A 162 3.71 12.60 -3.10
CA SER A 162 4.04 11.20 -2.79
C SER A 162 3.27 10.66 -1.59
N ILE A 163 2.39 11.44 -0.98
CA ILE A 163 1.66 11.06 0.23
C ILE A 163 0.24 10.64 -0.11
N VAL A 164 -0.19 9.49 0.41
CA VAL A 164 -1.58 9.09 0.49
C VAL A 164 -1.98 8.91 1.96
N ILE A 165 -3.23 9.18 2.28
CA ILE A 165 -3.77 8.99 3.63
C ILE A 165 -4.66 7.75 3.65
N GLU A 166 -4.63 7.02 4.75
CA GLU A 166 -5.29 5.73 4.85
C GLU A 166 -5.86 5.47 6.25
N THR A 167 -6.74 4.47 6.34
CA THR A 167 -7.15 3.85 7.59
C THR A 167 -6.78 2.38 7.53
N ASP A 168 -6.28 1.82 8.61
CA ASP A 168 -5.97 0.39 8.72
C ASP A 168 -7.22 -0.43 9.12
N ASP A 169 -8.29 0.26 9.52
CA ASP A 169 -9.56 -0.33 9.94
C ASP A 169 -10.74 0.50 9.41
N HIS A 170 -11.73 -0.17 8.83
CA HIS A 170 -12.90 0.44 8.18
C HIS A 170 -13.88 1.17 9.13
N LYS A 171 -13.57 1.27 10.41
CA LYS A 171 -14.56 1.66 11.42
C LYS A 171 -14.78 3.16 11.58
N ASN A 172 -13.86 4.01 11.10
CA ASN A 172 -13.97 5.44 11.39
C ASN A 172 -13.39 6.34 10.30
N SER A 173 -14.25 6.90 9.43
CA SER A 173 -13.85 7.89 8.43
C SER A 173 -13.27 9.19 9.03
N ASP A 174 -13.58 9.49 10.31
CA ASP A 174 -13.05 10.69 10.99
C ASP A 174 -11.54 10.59 11.20
N GLU A 175 -10.98 9.38 11.19
CA GLU A 175 -9.53 9.17 11.27
C GLU A 175 -8.79 9.77 10.07
N LEU A 176 -9.34 9.67 8.87
CA LEU A 176 -8.73 10.27 7.66
C LEU A 176 -8.59 11.79 7.81
N ILE A 177 -9.60 12.45 8.37
CA ILE A 177 -9.58 13.89 8.61
C ILE A 177 -8.48 14.23 9.62
N GLN A 178 -8.35 13.47 10.70
CA GLN A 178 -7.30 13.69 11.69
C GLN A 178 -5.89 13.49 11.12
N VAL A 179 -5.71 12.50 10.24
CA VAL A 179 -4.44 12.27 9.53
C VAL A 179 -4.15 13.45 8.59
N ALA A 180 -5.13 13.91 7.81
CA ALA A 180 -4.98 15.06 6.92
C ALA A 180 -4.62 16.34 7.70
N GLU A 181 -5.29 16.60 8.83
CA GLU A 181 -4.96 17.73 9.73
C GLU A 181 -3.53 17.63 10.27
N ARG A 182 -3.07 16.40 10.61
CA ARG A 182 -1.70 16.19 11.08
C ARG A 182 -0.69 16.48 9.97
N VAL A 183 -0.91 16.00 8.75
CA VAL A 183 -0.07 16.30 7.58
C VAL A 183 -0.05 17.82 7.34
N ALA A 184 -1.19 18.49 7.36
CA ALA A 184 -1.33 19.93 7.17
C ALA A 184 -0.47 20.73 8.18
N ARG A 185 -0.53 20.36 9.47
CA ARG A 185 0.29 20.98 10.52
C ARG A 185 1.78 20.79 10.29
N ILE A 186 2.20 19.57 9.89
CA ILE A 186 3.63 19.25 9.64
C ILE A 186 4.12 20.02 8.41
N LYS A 187 3.34 20.04 7.33
CA LYS A 187 3.65 20.69 6.05
C LYS A 187 3.47 22.22 6.11
N LYS A 188 2.72 22.74 7.09
CA LYS A 188 2.34 24.15 7.23
C LYS A 188 1.55 24.66 6.01
N ILE A 189 0.60 23.86 5.55
CA ILE A 189 -0.34 24.18 4.47
C ILE A 189 -1.79 23.98 4.94
N PRO A 190 -2.81 24.53 4.24
CA PRO A 190 -4.21 24.29 4.57
C PRO A 190 -4.59 22.82 4.50
N VAL A 191 -5.50 22.37 5.37
CA VAL A 191 -5.95 20.96 5.39
C VAL A 191 -6.72 20.62 4.11
N GLU A 192 -7.46 21.55 3.55
CA GLU A 192 -8.18 21.38 2.28
C GLU A 192 -7.21 21.06 1.14
N GLN A 193 -6.05 21.71 1.10
CA GLN A 193 -5.01 21.43 0.11
C GLN A 193 -4.41 20.02 0.30
N VAL A 194 -4.26 19.55 1.54
CA VAL A 194 -3.79 18.19 1.82
C VAL A 194 -4.79 17.17 1.31
N ILE A 195 -6.08 17.36 1.63
CA ILE A 195 -7.15 16.44 1.20
C ILE A 195 -7.19 16.37 -0.33
N GLU A 196 -7.27 17.52 -1.00
CA GLU A 196 -7.31 17.58 -2.46
C GLU A 196 -6.09 16.89 -3.10
N GLN A 197 -4.88 17.16 -2.58
CA GLN A 197 -3.67 16.57 -3.14
C GLN A 197 -3.59 15.05 -2.87
N CYS A 198 -3.93 14.58 -1.67
CA CYS A 198 -3.91 13.16 -1.37
C CYS A 198 -4.97 12.38 -2.17
N ASP A 199 -6.14 12.96 -2.39
CA ASP A 199 -7.16 12.39 -3.28
C ASP A 199 -6.61 12.29 -4.71
N GLN A 200 -6.02 13.37 -5.24
CA GLN A 200 -5.42 13.34 -6.57
C GLN A 200 -4.28 12.34 -6.69
N ASN A 201 -3.43 12.22 -5.66
CA ASN A 201 -2.37 11.22 -5.62
C ASN A 201 -2.95 9.79 -5.71
N THR A 202 -4.02 9.54 -4.97
CA THR A 202 -4.73 8.24 -4.98
C THR A 202 -5.32 7.96 -6.36
N LEU A 203 -6.04 8.93 -6.95
CA LEU A 203 -6.63 8.79 -8.27
C LEU A 203 -5.55 8.49 -9.33
N ASN A 204 -4.45 9.23 -9.31
CA ASN A 204 -3.34 9.06 -10.25
C ASN A 204 -2.64 7.71 -10.07
N LEU A 205 -2.34 7.33 -8.81
CA LEU A 205 -1.61 6.08 -8.51
C LEU A 205 -2.38 4.84 -9.00
N PHE A 206 -3.69 4.84 -8.79
CA PHE A 206 -4.54 3.68 -9.08
C PHE A 206 -5.31 3.82 -10.41
N ASN A 207 -5.01 4.84 -11.23
CA ASN A 207 -5.67 5.13 -12.51
C ASN A 207 -7.21 5.20 -12.37
N LEU A 208 -7.70 5.87 -11.34
CA LEU A 208 -9.12 6.07 -11.07
C LEU A 208 -9.61 7.39 -11.68
N SER A 209 -10.86 7.38 -12.16
CA SER A 209 -11.52 8.55 -12.79
C SER A 209 -12.87 8.83 -12.15
#